data_ab7b6077d19ac43243d6757605c68d33
#
_entry.id   ab7b6077d19ac43243d6757605c68d33
#
_cell.length_a   1.000
_cell.length_b   1.000
_cell.length_c   1.000
_cell.angle_alpha   90.00
_cell.angle_beta   90.00
_cell.angle_gamma   90.00
#
_symmetry.space_group_name_H-M   'P 1'
#
loop_
_entity.id
_entity.type
_entity.pdbx_description
1 polymer ?
#
loop_
_entity_poly.entity_id
_entity_poly.type
_entity_poly.pdbx_seq_one_letter_code
_entity_poly.pdbx_strand_id
1 'polypeptide(L)'
;MAQVTVPPVGDLVSGLPLPPTQRVAHHDQIVDAEIPRSRSNRWLRPAADMTASGVALVVATTGGATVQPAALVALVVAWPMFLAGNGWFVRRPLGEPVGVRIGRVLRAGAGLGIACWLAAVVVGDAAAPEVLVPVVAALTLAVLVTGLAPVPGLSPTRVVLAGHPDDVRSAIAELATSRRYVVAAACVSAVPDAPLGTLPVQVGVSYAADVTDRTNSDALLVLPGQGVTHATMRRLQWRADGAGVPLYIGTGLLDVAPTRVSVVQGAGMDVMQVRAAPQRGPRRAVKDVVERLLAAGALVLLSPVLLAVWLMVRRGSAGPGLFRQERVGRNGETFTMLKFRTMTSTAAEEQAELAELNQVDGGVIFKIRNDPRITPIGGFLRRYSVDEVPQLWNVVTGQMSLVGPRPALPQEVERYDLDPRRRLAVKPGITGLWQVSGRSDLSWAESVRLDVKYVDNWSLMLDVSILCRTVGAVLNHRGAY
;
A
#
# COMPACT_ATOMS: atom_id res chain seq x y z
N MET A 1 50.51 22.96 -29.27
CA MET A 1 49.04 22.83 -29.23
C MET A 1 48.66 21.63 -30.09
N ALA A 2 48.48 20.47 -29.49
CA ALA A 2 48.07 19.27 -30.19
C ALA A 2 46.51 19.20 -30.10
N GLN A 3 45.85 19.24 -31.25
CA GLN A 3 44.41 19.01 -31.36
C GLN A 3 44.10 17.53 -31.09
N VAL A 4 43.39 17.24 -30.02
CA VAL A 4 42.82 15.93 -29.75
C VAL A 4 41.50 15.84 -30.52
N THR A 5 41.50 15.10 -31.61
CA THR A 5 40.29 14.72 -32.35
C THR A 5 39.59 13.62 -31.60
N VAL A 6 38.36 13.90 -31.10
CA VAL A 6 37.46 12.92 -30.48
C VAL A 6 36.69 12.19 -31.59
N PRO A 7 36.73 10.86 -31.67
CA PRO A 7 35.98 10.13 -32.68
C PRO A 7 34.46 10.14 -32.36
N PRO A 8 33.58 9.97 -33.35
CA PRO A 8 32.14 10.00 -33.15
C PRO A 8 31.67 8.84 -32.28
N VAL A 9 30.71 9.12 -31.41
CA VAL A 9 30.19 8.26 -30.32
C VAL A 9 29.57 6.93 -30.82
N GLY A 10 29.29 6.79 -32.12
CA GLY A 10 28.63 5.61 -32.69
C GLY A 10 29.50 4.33 -32.71
N ASP A 11 30.80 4.43 -32.77
CA ASP A 11 31.68 3.26 -32.97
C ASP A 11 32.29 2.67 -31.69
N LEU A 12 32.00 3.27 -30.54
CA LEU A 12 32.54 2.84 -29.23
C LEU A 12 31.73 1.74 -28.55
N VAL A 13 30.57 1.37 -29.07
CA VAL A 13 29.66 0.43 -28.37
C VAL A 13 29.79 -1.01 -28.90
N SER A 14 30.34 -1.22 -30.08
CA SER A 14 30.37 -2.55 -30.74
C SER A 14 31.65 -3.37 -30.53
N GLY A 15 32.68 -2.83 -29.86
CA GLY A 15 34.00 -3.43 -29.85
C GLY A 15 34.73 -3.68 -28.52
N LEU A 16 34.08 -3.52 -27.36
CA LEU A 16 34.73 -3.85 -26.08
C LEU A 16 34.56 -5.36 -25.78
N PRO A 17 35.67 -6.16 -25.80
CA PRO A 17 35.60 -7.54 -25.33
C PRO A 17 35.26 -7.54 -23.84
N LEU A 18 34.22 -8.32 -23.49
CA LEU A 18 33.90 -8.64 -22.12
C LEU A 18 35.13 -9.34 -21.50
N PRO A 19 35.50 -9.05 -20.23
CA PRO A 19 36.55 -9.79 -19.55
C PRO A 19 36.18 -11.28 -19.57
N PRO A 20 37.18 -12.19 -19.68
CA PRO A 20 36.93 -13.61 -19.72
C PRO A 20 36.31 -14.06 -18.38
N THR A 21 35.00 -14.12 -18.36
CA THR A 21 34.28 -14.73 -17.26
C THR A 21 34.45 -16.23 -17.39
N GLN A 22 34.88 -16.86 -16.29
CA GLN A 22 34.81 -18.31 -16.15
C GLN A 22 33.42 -18.76 -16.60
N ARG A 23 33.37 -19.50 -17.70
CA ARG A 23 32.17 -20.20 -18.16
C ARG A 23 31.86 -21.28 -17.13
N VAL A 24 31.05 -20.92 -16.13
CA VAL A 24 30.40 -21.92 -15.31
C VAL A 24 29.33 -22.56 -16.19
N ALA A 25 29.42 -23.88 -16.33
CA ALA A 25 28.61 -24.71 -17.21
C ALA A 25 27.15 -24.84 -16.72
N HIS A 26 26.41 -23.73 -16.66
CA HIS A 26 24.97 -23.68 -16.40
C HIS A 26 24.24 -22.71 -17.33
N HIS A 27 24.78 -22.56 -18.57
CA HIS A 27 24.24 -21.57 -19.51
C HIS A 27 22.92 -21.99 -20.17
N ASP A 28 22.53 -23.26 -20.08
CA ASP A 28 21.43 -23.82 -20.88
C ASP A 28 20.11 -24.07 -20.11
N GLN A 29 20.03 -23.81 -18.81
CA GLN A 29 18.80 -24.14 -18.05
C GLN A 29 17.70 -23.07 -18.06
N ILE A 30 17.89 -21.91 -18.68
CA ILE A 30 16.81 -20.89 -18.81
C ILE A 30 15.93 -21.12 -20.04
N VAL A 31 16.31 -22.03 -20.95
CA VAL A 31 15.80 -22.06 -22.33
C VAL A 31 14.44 -22.73 -22.46
N ASP A 32 14.03 -23.64 -21.59
CA ASP A 32 12.89 -24.55 -21.87
C ASP A 32 11.68 -24.47 -20.94
N ALA A 33 11.62 -23.51 -20.03
CA ALA A 33 10.31 -23.21 -19.44
C ALA A 33 9.49 -22.45 -20.48
N GLU A 34 8.58 -23.12 -21.19
CA GLU A 34 7.52 -22.47 -21.97
C GLU A 34 6.69 -21.57 -21.04
N ILE A 35 7.22 -20.36 -20.83
CA ILE A 35 6.51 -19.35 -20.05
C ILE A 35 5.42 -18.82 -20.98
N PRO A 36 4.12 -19.06 -20.68
CA PRO A 36 3.04 -18.65 -21.56
C PRO A 36 3.22 -17.17 -21.90
N ARG A 37 3.30 -16.86 -23.20
CA ARG A 37 3.35 -15.48 -23.69
C ARG A 37 2.03 -14.82 -23.34
N SER A 38 1.94 -14.23 -22.16
CA SER A 38 0.82 -13.37 -21.81
C SER A 38 0.90 -12.13 -22.70
N ARG A 39 0.10 -12.10 -23.77
CA ARG A 39 -0.24 -10.83 -24.41
C ARG A 39 -1.01 -10.04 -23.38
N SER A 40 -0.27 -9.22 -22.60
CA SER A 40 -0.87 -8.20 -21.76
C SER A 40 -1.87 -7.44 -22.63
N ASN A 41 -3.14 -7.49 -22.29
CA ASN A 41 -4.20 -6.75 -22.98
C ASN A 41 -4.01 -5.26 -22.70
N ARG A 42 -2.98 -4.67 -23.34
CA ARG A 42 -2.47 -3.30 -23.15
C ARG A 42 -3.56 -2.24 -23.32
N TRP A 43 -4.59 -2.58 -24.08
CA TRP A 43 -5.65 -1.68 -24.49
C TRP A 43 -6.91 -1.75 -23.63
N LEU A 44 -7.04 -2.75 -22.74
CA LEU A 44 -8.25 -2.92 -21.93
C LEU A 44 -8.54 -1.68 -21.06
N ARG A 45 -7.54 -1.13 -20.42
CA ARG A 45 -7.72 0.01 -19.53
C ARG A 45 -8.00 1.31 -20.29
N PRO A 46 -7.18 1.72 -21.29
CA PRO A 46 -7.52 2.84 -22.14
C PRO A 46 -8.90 2.71 -22.81
N ALA A 47 -9.25 1.51 -23.28
CA ALA A 47 -10.57 1.26 -23.88
C ALA A 47 -11.70 1.44 -22.86
N ALA A 48 -11.56 0.90 -21.64
CA ALA A 48 -12.55 1.09 -20.56
C ALA A 48 -12.75 2.58 -20.20
N ASP A 49 -11.64 3.33 -20.08
CA ASP A 49 -11.69 4.76 -19.76
C ASP A 49 -12.35 5.58 -20.89
N MET A 50 -12.08 5.23 -22.15
CA MET A 50 -12.71 5.89 -23.30
C MET A 50 -14.20 5.52 -23.43
N THR A 51 -14.56 4.27 -23.20
CA THR A 51 -15.96 3.81 -23.18
C THR A 51 -16.74 4.53 -22.10
N ALA A 52 -16.20 4.59 -20.87
CA ALA A 52 -16.85 5.29 -19.76
C ALA A 52 -17.00 6.80 -20.04
N SER A 53 -15.99 7.41 -20.67
CA SER A 53 -16.07 8.81 -21.10
C SER A 53 -17.15 9.01 -22.16
N GLY A 54 -17.29 8.10 -23.13
CA GLY A 54 -18.35 8.11 -24.13
C GLY A 54 -19.75 8.01 -23.50
N VAL A 55 -19.92 7.06 -22.56
CA VAL A 55 -21.18 6.92 -21.82
C VAL A 55 -21.50 8.18 -21.00
N ALA A 56 -20.52 8.74 -20.29
CA ALA A 56 -20.72 9.97 -19.53
C ALA A 56 -21.14 11.15 -20.42
N LEU A 57 -20.58 11.24 -21.62
CA LEU A 57 -20.95 12.27 -22.60
C LEU A 57 -22.39 12.08 -23.09
N VAL A 58 -22.79 10.87 -23.43
CA VAL A 58 -24.17 10.54 -23.84
C VAL A 58 -25.17 10.86 -22.71
N VAL A 59 -24.88 10.46 -21.47
CA VAL A 59 -25.73 10.74 -20.32
C VAL A 59 -25.88 12.25 -20.09
N ALA A 60 -24.78 13.01 -20.19
CA ALA A 60 -24.81 14.46 -20.03
C ALA A 60 -25.66 15.15 -21.11
N THR A 61 -25.59 14.67 -22.36
CA THR A 61 -26.39 15.25 -23.46
C THR A 61 -27.86 14.84 -23.42
N THR A 62 -28.19 13.61 -23.00
CA THR A 62 -29.57 13.16 -22.84
C THR A 62 -30.27 13.76 -21.62
N GLY A 63 -29.49 14.16 -20.60
CA GLY A 63 -29.96 14.79 -19.37
C GLY A 63 -30.39 16.27 -19.53
N GLY A 64 -30.48 16.79 -20.76
CA GLY A 64 -31.00 18.16 -21.06
C GLY A 64 -29.92 19.18 -21.39
N ALA A 65 -28.62 18.82 -21.46
CA ALA A 65 -27.55 19.69 -21.90
C ALA A 65 -27.61 19.84 -23.44
N THR A 66 -28.09 20.93 -23.93
CA THR A 66 -28.09 21.26 -25.38
C THR A 66 -26.69 21.72 -25.81
N VAL A 67 -25.80 20.74 -26.00
CA VAL A 67 -24.43 21.00 -26.49
C VAL A 67 -24.46 21.04 -28.02
N GLN A 68 -23.88 22.09 -28.63
CA GLN A 68 -23.74 22.15 -30.08
C GLN A 68 -22.90 20.96 -30.60
N PRO A 69 -23.29 20.35 -31.76
CA PRO A 69 -22.58 19.21 -32.32
C PRO A 69 -21.07 19.43 -32.51
N ALA A 70 -20.68 20.64 -32.90
CA ALA A 70 -19.27 21.00 -33.05
C ALA A 70 -18.50 20.95 -31.71
N ALA A 71 -19.11 21.40 -30.61
CA ALA A 71 -18.51 21.35 -29.28
C ALA A 71 -18.40 19.91 -28.77
N LEU A 72 -19.34 19.02 -29.08
CA LEU A 72 -19.26 17.60 -28.78
C LEU A 72 -18.06 16.93 -29.48
N VAL A 73 -17.90 17.20 -30.78
CA VAL A 73 -16.75 16.67 -31.54
C VAL A 73 -15.43 17.20 -30.94
N ALA A 74 -15.38 18.49 -30.60
CA ALA A 74 -14.20 19.05 -29.95
C ALA A 74 -13.89 18.41 -28.61
N LEU A 75 -14.88 18.10 -27.76
CA LEU A 75 -14.70 17.42 -26.49
C LEU A 75 -14.22 15.98 -26.67
N VAL A 76 -14.75 15.23 -27.64
CA VAL A 76 -14.32 13.85 -27.94
C VAL A 76 -12.85 13.79 -28.33
N VAL A 77 -12.34 14.82 -29.02
CA VAL A 77 -10.92 14.88 -29.39
C VAL A 77 -10.05 15.47 -28.28
N ALA A 78 -10.49 16.55 -27.64
CA ALA A 78 -9.70 17.26 -26.64
C ALA A 78 -9.52 16.43 -25.34
N TRP A 79 -10.54 15.72 -24.88
CA TRP A 79 -10.47 14.98 -23.63
C TRP A 79 -9.33 13.93 -23.61
N PRO A 80 -9.19 13.02 -24.59
CA PRO A 80 -8.05 12.13 -24.66
C PRO A 80 -6.71 12.86 -24.74
N MET A 81 -6.63 14.00 -25.42
CA MET A 81 -5.42 14.80 -25.52
C MET A 81 -5.01 15.37 -24.15
N PHE A 82 -5.96 15.91 -23.39
CA PHE A 82 -5.68 16.38 -22.01
C PHE A 82 -5.27 15.25 -21.09
N LEU A 83 -5.88 14.08 -21.19
CA LEU A 83 -5.46 12.88 -20.46
C LEU A 83 -4.04 12.46 -20.85
N ALA A 84 -3.74 12.42 -22.15
CA ALA A 84 -2.42 12.07 -22.67
C ALA A 84 -1.35 13.07 -22.23
N GLY A 85 -1.62 14.37 -22.34
CA GLY A 85 -0.72 15.44 -21.90
C GLY A 85 -0.42 15.41 -20.40
N ASN A 86 -1.34 14.89 -19.59
CA ASN A 86 -1.11 14.64 -18.17
C ASN A 86 -0.51 13.26 -17.88
N GLY A 87 -0.08 12.52 -18.90
CA GLY A 87 0.58 11.22 -18.78
C GLY A 87 -0.32 10.09 -18.27
N TRP A 88 -1.65 10.17 -18.52
CA TRP A 88 -2.60 9.13 -18.10
C TRP A 88 -2.33 7.80 -18.80
N PHE A 89 -2.01 7.82 -20.09
CA PHE A 89 -1.74 6.63 -20.89
C PHE A 89 -0.31 6.10 -20.77
N VAL A 90 0.56 6.78 -20.02
CA VAL A 90 1.93 6.31 -19.78
C VAL A 90 1.88 5.04 -18.94
N ARG A 91 2.43 3.96 -19.49
CA ARG A 91 2.47 2.66 -18.81
C ARG A 91 3.44 2.72 -17.63
N ARG A 92 2.96 2.29 -16.47
CA ARG A 92 3.76 2.17 -15.24
C ARG A 92 3.55 0.78 -14.64
N PRO A 93 4.34 -0.20 -15.09
CA PRO A 93 4.17 -1.60 -14.70
C PRO A 93 4.15 -1.81 -13.19
N LEU A 94 5.03 -1.18 -12.43
CA LEU A 94 5.07 -1.30 -10.97
C LEU A 94 4.03 -0.45 -10.24
N GLY A 95 3.11 0.13 -10.99
CA GLY A 95 2.00 0.90 -10.42
C GLY A 95 2.38 2.34 -10.11
N GLU A 96 1.43 3.04 -9.52
CA GLU A 96 1.53 4.43 -9.14
C GLU A 96 0.63 4.69 -7.93
N PRO A 97 1.03 5.57 -7.00
CA PRO A 97 0.18 5.96 -5.89
C PRO A 97 -1.18 6.49 -6.38
N VAL A 98 -2.25 6.03 -5.73
CA VAL A 98 -3.64 6.40 -6.10
C VAL A 98 -3.81 7.93 -6.13
N GLY A 99 -3.23 8.65 -5.18
CA GLY A 99 -3.30 10.11 -5.12
C GLY A 99 -2.67 10.81 -6.33
N VAL A 100 -1.58 10.26 -6.89
CA VAL A 100 -0.93 10.80 -8.10
C VAL A 100 -1.81 10.56 -9.32
N ARG A 101 -2.44 9.37 -9.40
CA ARG A 101 -3.40 9.04 -10.47
C ARG A 101 -4.61 9.97 -10.45
N ILE A 102 -5.24 10.13 -9.29
CA ILE A 102 -6.34 11.08 -9.08
C ILE A 102 -5.92 12.50 -9.51
N GLY A 103 -4.77 12.96 -9.04
CA GLY A 103 -4.27 14.29 -9.37
C GLY A 103 -4.05 14.54 -10.85
N ARG A 104 -3.74 13.50 -11.66
CA ARG A 104 -3.63 13.65 -13.12
C ARG A 104 -4.96 13.82 -13.78
N VAL A 105 -5.95 13.01 -13.41
CA VAL A 105 -7.29 13.11 -13.97
C VAL A 105 -7.91 14.45 -13.62
N LEU A 106 -7.76 14.91 -12.37
CA LEU A 106 -8.22 16.22 -11.93
C LEU A 106 -7.54 17.37 -12.70
N ARG A 107 -6.22 17.29 -12.93
CA ARG A 107 -5.53 18.30 -13.75
C ARG A 107 -5.98 18.29 -15.21
N ALA A 108 -6.21 17.10 -15.78
CA ALA A 108 -6.75 17.00 -17.15
C ALA A 108 -8.14 17.62 -17.23
N GLY A 109 -9.04 17.32 -16.26
CA GLY A 109 -10.37 17.89 -16.18
C GLY A 109 -10.34 19.42 -15.99
N ALA A 110 -9.52 19.91 -15.06
CA ALA A 110 -9.38 21.35 -14.84
C ALA A 110 -8.82 22.07 -16.09
N GLY A 111 -7.80 21.48 -16.73
CA GLY A 111 -7.23 22.04 -17.97
C GLY A 111 -8.24 22.10 -19.11
N LEU A 112 -9.01 21.04 -19.31
CA LEU A 112 -10.08 21.02 -20.31
C LEU A 112 -11.18 22.05 -19.97
N GLY A 113 -11.59 22.13 -18.69
CA GLY A 113 -12.57 23.13 -18.23
C GLY A 113 -12.12 24.55 -18.49
N ILE A 114 -10.87 24.89 -18.20
CA ILE A 114 -10.28 26.20 -18.50
C ILE A 114 -10.26 26.46 -20.02
N ALA A 115 -9.87 25.47 -20.83
CA ALA A 115 -9.85 25.61 -22.28
C ALA A 115 -11.25 25.85 -22.86
N CYS A 116 -12.26 25.13 -22.37
CA CYS A 116 -13.66 25.34 -22.76
C CYS A 116 -14.16 26.72 -22.35
N TRP A 117 -13.83 27.19 -21.14
CA TRP A 117 -14.20 28.53 -20.69
C TRP A 117 -13.57 29.63 -21.56
N LEU A 118 -12.27 29.53 -21.86
CA LEU A 118 -11.58 30.45 -22.73
C LEU A 118 -12.19 30.46 -24.14
N ALA A 119 -12.51 29.30 -24.70
CA ALA A 119 -13.17 29.19 -25.98
C ALA A 119 -14.55 29.87 -25.98
N ALA A 120 -15.34 29.68 -24.92
CA ALA A 120 -16.65 30.36 -24.78
C ALA A 120 -16.51 31.87 -24.71
N VAL A 121 -15.52 32.39 -23.99
CA VAL A 121 -15.24 33.85 -23.95
C VAL A 121 -14.86 34.38 -25.32
N VAL A 122 -14.02 33.68 -26.09
CA VAL A 122 -13.60 34.10 -27.44
C VAL A 122 -14.76 34.07 -28.41
N VAL A 123 -15.66 33.10 -28.32
CA VAL A 123 -16.84 32.97 -29.19
C VAL A 123 -17.97 33.92 -28.76
N GLY A 124 -17.90 34.49 -27.55
CA GLY A 124 -18.92 35.40 -27.03
C GLY A 124 -20.18 34.69 -26.53
N ASP A 125 -20.10 33.38 -26.25
CA ASP A 125 -21.22 32.57 -25.72
C ASP A 125 -21.17 32.52 -24.20
N ALA A 126 -21.85 33.41 -23.53
CA ALA A 126 -21.89 33.50 -22.08
C ALA A 126 -22.60 32.29 -21.40
N ALA A 127 -23.45 31.57 -22.12
CA ALA A 127 -24.18 30.39 -21.58
C ALA A 127 -23.39 29.10 -21.73
N ALA A 128 -22.36 29.05 -22.58
CA ALA A 128 -21.57 27.82 -22.79
C ALA A 128 -20.92 27.24 -21.53
N PRO A 129 -20.42 28.03 -20.55
CA PRO A 129 -19.85 27.48 -19.31
C PRO A 129 -20.84 26.68 -18.46
N GLU A 130 -22.10 27.10 -18.39
CA GLU A 130 -23.15 26.44 -17.61
C GLU A 130 -23.42 25.00 -18.09
N VAL A 131 -23.24 24.76 -19.38
CA VAL A 131 -23.44 23.47 -20.03
C VAL A 131 -22.13 22.65 -20.03
N LEU A 132 -21.00 23.29 -20.36
CA LEU A 132 -19.72 22.57 -20.54
C LEU A 132 -19.08 22.11 -19.19
N VAL A 133 -19.24 22.88 -18.11
CA VAL A 133 -18.67 22.56 -16.81
C VAL A 133 -19.23 21.22 -16.26
N PRO A 134 -20.54 20.98 -16.23
CA PRO A 134 -21.09 19.68 -15.83
C PRO A 134 -20.62 18.51 -16.72
N VAL A 135 -20.49 18.73 -18.04
CA VAL A 135 -20.00 17.70 -18.97
C VAL A 135 -18.55 17.34 -18.67
N VAL A 136 -17.67 18.32 -18.49
CA VAL A 136 -16.26 18.09 -18.12
C VAL A 136 -16.16 17.42 -16.74
N ALA A 137 -17.00 17.81 -15.79
CA ALA A 137 -17.07 17.17 -14.49
C ALA A 137 -17.49 15.68 -14.59
N ALA A 138 -18.49 15.37 -15.42
CA ALA A 138 -18.94 14.01 -15.67
C ALA A 138 -17.84 13.15 -16.35
N LEU A 139 -17.14 13.67 -17.34
CA LEU A 139 -16.01 13.02 -17.98
C LEU A 139 -14.87 12.72 -16.98
N THR A 140 -14.56 13.71 -16.15
CA THR A 140 -13.52 13.58 -15.10
C THR A 140 -13.92 12.51 -14.10
N LEU A 141 -15.17 12.51 -13.64
CA LEU A 141 -15.68 11.51 -12.69
C LEU A 141 -15.69 10.11 -13.30
N ALA A 142 -16.09 9.95 -14.55
CA ALA A 142 -16.11 8.67 -15.23
C ALA A 142 -14.71 8.03 -15.28
N VAL A 143 -13.68 8.80 -15.64
CA VAL A 143 -12.30 8.29 -15.66
C VAL A 143 -11.74 8.08 -14.25
N LEU A 144 -12.16 8.85 -13.25
CA LEU A 144 -11.80 8.56 -11.85
C LEU A 144 -12.37 7.24 -11.39
N VAL A 145 -13.63 6.97 -11.67
CA VAL A 145 -14.30 5.72 -11.26
C VAL A 145 -13.66 4.51 -11.95
N THR A 146 -13.51 4.55 -13.28
CA THR A 146 -12.87 3.45 -14.02
C THR A 146 -11.40 3.30 -13.68
N GLY A 147 -10.70 4.42 -13.48
CA GLY A 147 -9.30 4.45 -13.08
C GLY A 147 -9.01 3.83 -11.71
N LEU A 148 -9.96 3.88 -10.78
CA LEU A 148 -9.85 3.27 -9.45
C LEU A 148 -10.39 1.84 -9.41
N ALA A 149 -11.30 1.48 -10.33
CA ALA A 149 -11.88 0.15 -10.38
C ALA A 149 -10.86 -0.93 -10.79
N PRO A 150 -10.93 -2.14 -10.21
CA PRO A 150 -10.19 -3.27 -10.73
C PRO A 150 -10.74 -3.63 -12.12
N VAL A 151 -9.88 -3.69 -13.13
CA VAL A 151 -10.26 -4.15 -14.47
C VAL A 151 -10.14 -5.66 -14.50
N PRO A 152 -11.24 -6.42 -14.69
CA PRO A 152 -11.19 -7.86 -14.83
C PRO A 152 -10.36 -8.27 -16.05
N GLY A 153 -9.59 -9.36 -15.96
CA GLY A 153 -8.81 -9.89 -17.08
C GLY A 153 -7.45 -9.22 -17.34
N LEU A 154 -7.01 -8.28 -16.49
CA LEU A 154 -5.63 -7.79 -16.54
C LEU A 154 -4.69 -8.90 -16.06
N SER A 155 -3.79 -9.34 -16.94
CA SER A 155 -2.69 -10.24 -16.58
C SER A 155 -1.79 -9.57 -15.53
N PRO A 156 -1.25 -10.35 -14.57
CA PRO A 156 -0.31 -9.81 -13.60
C PRO A 156 0.93 -9.24 -14.30
N THR A 157 1.48 -8.18 -13.76
CA THR A 157 2.71 -7.56 -14.27
C THR A 157 3.89 -8.49 -14.02
N ARG A 158 4.61 -8.84 -15.07
CA ARG A 158 5.80 -9.68 -15.00
C ARG A 158 7.03 -8.83 -14.74
N VAL A 159 7.79 -9.18 -13.70
CA VAL A 159 8.95 -8.41 -13.25
C VAL A 159 10.17 -9.32 -13.20
N VAL A 160 11.30 -8.83 -13.71
CA VAL A 160 12.61 -9.42 -13.46
C VAL A 160 13.27 -8.66 -12.32
N LEU A 161 13.80 -9.40 -11.34
CA LEU A 161 14.54 -8.84 -10.22
C LEU A 161 16.04 -8.93 -10.47
N ALA A 162 16.80 -7.89 -10.09
CA ALA A 162 18.24 -7.91 -10.20
C ALA A 162 18.88 -7.31 -8.93
N GLY A 163 19.83 -8.02 -8.30
CA GLY A 163 20.49 -7.55 -7.07
C GLY A 163 21.23 -8.64 -6.31
N HIS A 164 21.51 -8.37 -5.02
CA HIS A 164 22.09 -9.39 -4.14
C HIS A 164 21.06 -10.50 -3.84
N PRO A 165 21.45 -11.77 -3.71
CA PRO A 165 20.50 -12.88 -3.47
C PRO A 165 19.53 -12.66 -2.32
N ASP A 166 19.97 -12.10 -1.20
CA ASP A 166 19.12 -11.86 -0.02
C ASP A 166 18.11 -10.75 -0.25
N ASP A 167 18.51 -9.67 -0.94
CA ASP A 167 17.61 -8.58 -1.31
C ASP A 167 16.55 -9.10 -2.30
N VAL A 168 16.97 -9.93 -3.26
CA VAL A 168 16.07 -10.56 -4.23
C VAL A 168 15.09 -11.49 -3.53
N ARG A 169 15.55 -12.31 -2.55
CA ARG A 169 14.67 -13.18 -1.75
C ARG A 169 13.62 -12.38 -0.99
N SER A 170 14.03 -11.31 -0.36
CA SER A 170 13.13 -10.40 0.36
C SER A 170 12.10 -9.76 -0.56
N ALA A 171 12.52 -9.31 -1.74
CA ALA A 171 11.63 -8.73 -2.75
C ALA A 171 10.64 -9.76 -3.33
N ILE A 172 11.06 -11.00 -3.54
CA ILE A 172 10.17 -12.11 -3.96
C ILE A 172 9.06 -12.30 -2.91
N ALA A 173 9.43 -12.39 -1.63
CA ALA A 173 8.46 -12.57 -0.54
C ALA A 173 7.46 -11.40 -0.48
N GLU A 174 7.92 -10.17 -0.67
CA GLU A 174 7.05 -8.99 -0.65
C GLU A 174 6.12 -8.94 -1.88
N LEU A 175 6.62 -9.21 -3.08
CA LEU A 175 5.81 -9.23 -4.29
C LEU A 175 4.79 -10.37 -4.29
N ALA A 176 5.09 -11.51 -3.69
CA ALA A 176 4.20 -12.66 -3.56
C ALA A 176 2.91 -12.33 -2.75
N THR A 177 2.96 -11.33 -1.87
CA THR A 177 1.77 -10.88 -1.12
C THR A 177 0.72 -10.21 -2.03
N SER A 178 1.13 -9.78 -3.23
CA SER A 178 0.27 -9.08 -4.18
C SER A 178 -0.01 -9.94 -5.42
N ARG A 179 -1.29 -10.24 -5.68
CA ARG A 179 -1.71 -10.93 -6.92
C ARG A 179 -1.49 -10.11 -8.21
N ARG A 180 -0.96 -8.88 -8.10
CA ARG A 180 -0.73 -7.99 -9.24
C ARG A 180 0.60 -8.22 -9.95
N TYR A 181 1.54 -8.88 -9.28
CA TYR A 181 2.90 -9.07 -9.77
C TYR A 181 3.26 -10.54 -9.83
N VAL A 182 4.05 -10.89 -10.82
CA VAL A 182 4.67 -12.21 -10.96
C VAL A 182 6.14 -12.00 -11.26
N VAL A 183 7.00 -12.56 -10.43
CA VAL A 183 8.44 -12.56 -10.69
C VAL A 183 8.70 -13.61 -11.78
N ALA A 184 9.23 -13.19 -12.92
CA ALA A 184 9.48 -14.04 -14.07
C ALA A 184 10.87 -14.70 -14.02
N ALA A 185 11.87 -13.97 -13.53
CA ALA A 185 13.24 -14.44 -13.36
C ALA A 185 13.99 -13.55 -12.36
N ALA A 186 15.14 -14.02 -11.89
CA ALA A 186 16.04 -13.27 -11.03
C ALA A 186 17.47 -13.25 -11.59
N CYS A 187 18.11 -12.08 -11.58
CA CYS A 187 19.51 -11.90 -11.94
C CYS A 187 20.30 -11.51 -10.67
N VAL A 188 21.14 -12.41 -10.18
CA VAL A 188 21.81 -12.21 -8.88
C VAL A 188 23.28 -11.88 -9.03
N SER A 189 23.82 -11.06 -8.10
CA SER A 189 25.24 -10.64 -8.11
C SER A 189 26.18 -11.75 -7.68
N ALA A 190 25.71 -12.75 -6.98
CA ALA A 190 26.45 -13.92 -6.48
C ALA A 190 25.57 -15.16 -6.54
N VAL A 191 26.17 -16.35 -6.46
CA VAL A 191 25.42 -17.60 -6.36
C VAL A 191 24.67 -17.59 -5.01
N PRO A 192 23.34 -17.85 -5.00
CA PRO A 192 22.57 -17.87 -3.76
C PRO A 192 22.89 -19.11 -2.92
N ASP A 193 23.02 -18.94 -1.61
CA ASP A 193 23.27 -20.06 -0.67
C ASP A 193 22.11 -21.07 -0.59
N ALA A 194 20.90 -20.60 -0.91
CA ALA A 194 19.70 -21.44 -0.98
C ALA A 194 18.87 -21.09 -2.22
N PRO A 195 18.12 -22.04 -2.80
CA PRO A 195 17.28 -21.79 -3.96
C PRO A 195 16.30 -20.65 -3.75
N LEU A 196 16.06 -19.85 -4.79
CA LEU A 196 15.05 -18.79 -4.82
C LEU A 196 13.68 -19.33 -5.31
N GLY A 197 13.26 -20.46 -4.76
CA GLY A 197 12.08 -21.19 -5.21
C GLY A 197 12.30 -21.89 -6.56
N THR A 198 11.25 -21.92 -7.39
CA THR A 198 11.29 -22.51 -8.75
C THR A 198 11.62 -21.47 -9.82
N LEU A 199 12.07 -20.28 -9.44
CA LEU A 199 12.34 -19.19 -10.39
C LEU A 199 13.64 -19.46 -11.18
N PRO A 200 13.67 -19.12 -12.48
CA PRO A 200 14.90 -19.07 -13.26
C PRO A 200 15.87 -18.04 -12.67
N VAL A 201 17.06 -18.46 -12.34
CA VAL A 201 18.09 -17.61 -11.75
C VAL A 201 19.30 -17.52 -12.69
N GLN A 202 19.68 -16.29 -13.01
CA GLN A 202 20.89 -15.99 -13.78
C GLN A 202 21.92 -15.30 -12.86
N VAL A 203 23.13 -15.83 -12.80
CA VAL A 203 24.23 -15.15 -12.11
C VAL A 203 24.80 -14.07 -13.04
N GLY A 204 24.85 -12.84 -12.50
CA GLY A 204 25.32 -11.66 -13.23
C GLY A 204 24.18 -10.65 -13.44
N VAL A 205 24.19 -9.57 -12.64
CA VAL A 205 23.21 -8.48 -12.72
C VAL A 205 23.21 -7.79 -14.09
N SER A 206 24.34 -7.78 -14.78
CA SER A 206 24.48 -7.18 -16.11
C SER A 206 23.62 -7.83 -17.20
N TYR A 207 23.17 -9.05 -17.00
CA TYR A 207 22.29 -9.78 -17.94
C TYR A 207 20.81 -9.47 -17.74
N ALA A 208 20.45 -8.71 -16.73
CA ALA A 208 19.06 -8.52 -16.33
C ALA A 208 18.18 -7.89 -17.43
N ALA A 209 18.71 -6.98 -18.23
CA ALA A 209 17.96 -6.40 -19.35
C ALA A 209 17.67 -7.46 -20.43
N ASP A 210 18.66 -8.29 -20.77
CA ASP A 210 18.52 -9.36 -21.76
C ASP A 210 17.55 -10.45 -21.28
N VAL A 211 17.58 -10.78 -19.98
CA VAL A 211 16.63 -11.72 -19.37
C VAL A 211 15.22 -11.14 -19.39
N THR A 212 15.05 -9.84 -19.13
CA THR A 212 13.75 -9.18 -19.19
C THR A 212 13.12 -9.24 -20.57
N ASP A 213 13.92 -9.03 -21.61
CA ASP A 213 13.46 -9.15 -22.99
C ASP A 213 13.10 -10.60 -23.35
N ARG A 214 13.99 -11.57 -23.07
CA ARG A 214 13.74 -12.99 -23.32
C ARG A 214 12.50 -13.53 -22.61
N THR A 215 12.27 -13.12 -21.37
CA THR A 215 11.10 -13.52 -20.59
C THR A 215 9.85 -12.72 -20.94
N ASN A 216 9.94 -11.79 -21.89
CA ASN A 216 8.87 -10.86 -22.27
C ASN A 216 8.22 -10.21 -21.01
N SER A 217 9.07 -9.75 -20.10
CA SER A 217 8.64 -9.15 -18.85
C SER A 217 8.35 -7.67 -19.01
N ASP A 218 7.47 -7.16 -18.16
CA ASP A 218 6.93 -5.80 -18.25
C ASP A 218 7.85 -4.75 -17.62
N ALA A 219 8.74 -5.18 -16.72
CA ALA A 219 9.63 -4.29 -15.99
C ALA A 219 10.88 -5.02 -15.47
N LEU A 220 11.96 -4.27 -15.36
CA LEU A 220 13.18 -4.65 -14.63
C LEU A 220 13.26 -3.86 -13.33
N LEU A 221 13.33 -4.55 -12.19
CA LEU A 221 13.53 -3.97 -10.86
C LEU A 221 14.93 -4.33 -10.37
N VAL A 222 15.78 -3.33 -10.24
CA VAL A 222 17.14 -3.47 -9.70
C VAL A 222 17.14 -3.06 -8.23
N LEU A 223 17.64 -3.95 -7.39
CA LEU A 223 17.82 -3.72 -5.95
C LEU A 223 19.27 -3.29 -5.72
N PRO A 224 19.52 -2.06 -5.29
CA PRO A 224 20.88 -1.59 -5.02
C PRO A 224 21.44 -2.32 -3.79
N GLY A 225 22.66 -2.79 -3.89
CA GLY A 225 23.32 -3.55 -2.83
C GLY A 225 24.68 -4.06 -3.27
N GLN A 226 25.20 -5.08 -2.59
CA GLN A 226 26.49 -5.68 -2.92
C GLN A 226 26.49 -6.24 -4.35
N GLY A 227 27.54 -5.91 -5.11
CA GLY A 227 27.71 -6.35 -6.50
C GLY A 227 26.99 -5.49 -7.55
N VAL A 228 26.23 -4.47 -7.15
CA VAL A 228 25.61 -3.51 -8.08
C VAL A 228 26.38 -2.20 -8.03
N THR A 229 27.35 -2.03 -8.94
CA THR A 229 28.15 -0.82 -9.03
C THR A 229 27.46 0.27 -9.87
N HIS A 230 27.89 1.53 -9.73
CA HIS A 230 27.43 2.64 -10.58
C HIS A 230 27.62 2.35 -12.08
N ALA A 231 28.75 1.70 -12.44
CA ALA A 231 29.01 1.32 -13.82
C ALA A 231 28.05 0.25 -14.32
N THR A 232 27.72 -0.75 -13.48
CA THR A 232 26.74 -1.78 -13.79
C THR A 232 25.35 -1.17 -13.97
N MET A 233 24.95 -0.27 -13.07
CA MET A 233 23.66 0.41 -13.14
C MET A 233 23.50 1.23 -14.42
N ARG A 234 24.52 2.02 -14.79
CA ARG A 234 24.51 2.81 -16.03
C ARG A 234 24.43 1.93 -17.29
N ARG A 235 25.16 0.81 -17.32
CA ARG A 235 25.08 -0.14 -18.44
C ARG A 235 23.71 -0.81 -18.53
N LEU A 236 23.12 -1.17 -17.40
CA LEU A 236 21.76 -1.70 -17.36
C LEU A 236 20.73 -0.70 -17.86
N GLN A 237 20.87 0.57 -17.48
CA GLN A 237 19.99 1.63 -17.96
C GLN A 237 20.05 1.72 -19.49
N TRP A 238 21.25 1.81 -20.09
CA TRP A 238 21.39 1.89 -21.53
C TRP A 238 20.81 0.68 -22.28
N ARG A 239 20.98 -0.53 -21.73
CA ARG A 239 20.40 -1.75 -22.30
C ARG A 239 18.89 -1.78 -22.17
N ALA A 240 18.35 -1.42 -21.01
CA ALA A 240 16.92 -1.33 -20.77
C ALA A 240 16.24 -0.30 -21.69
N ASP A 241 16.88 0.87 -21.87
CA ASP A 241 16.40 1.90 -22.80
C ASP A 241 16.39 1.38 -24.24
N GLY A 242 17.46 0.70 -24.67
CA GLY A 242 17.54 0.10 -26.00
C GLY A 242 16.50 -1.00 -26.26
N ALA A 243 16.13 -1.75 -25.21
CA ALA A 243 15.08 -2.78 -25.27
C ALA A 243 13.66 -2.24 -25.05
N GLY A 244 13.50 -0.94 -24.75
CA GLY A 244 12.20 -0.35 -24.40
C GLY A 244 11.61 -0.89 -23.11
N VAL A 245 12.43 -1.40 -22.20
CA VAL A 245 12.03 -1.97 -20.91
C VAL A 245 12.12 -0.91 -19.81
N PRO A 246 11.05 -0.64 -19.07
CA PRO A 246 11.11 0.27 -17.93
C PRO A 246 12.03 -0.26 -16.83
N LEU A 247 13.06 0.51 -16.49
CA LEU A 247 13.96 0.23 -15.39
C LEU A 247 13.47 0.91 -14.11
N TYR A 248 13.35 0.15 -13.04
CA TYR A 248 13.06 0.63 -11.69
C TYR A 248 14.23 0.32 -10.77
N ILE A 249 14.53 1.25 -9.89
CA ILE A 249 15.56 1.08 -8.88
C ILE A 249 14.87 1.02 -7.53
N GLY A 250 15.03 -0.11 -6.85
CA GLY A 250 14.57 -0.26 -5.47
C GLY A 250 15.30 0.72 -4.56
N THR A 251 14.60 1.29 -3.62
CA THR A 251 15.21 2.24 -2.68
C THR A 251 16.08 1.57 -1.62
N GLY A 252 16.00 0.25 -1.49
CA GLY A 252 16.56 -0.49 -0.35
C GLY A 252 15.84 -0.18 0.97
N LEU A 253 14.86 0.70 0.94
CA LEU A 253 14.09 1.12 2.11
C LEU A 253 12.80 0.30 2.15
N LEU A 254 12.80 -0.78 2.90
CA LEU A 254 11.61 -1.57 3.14
C LEU A 254 10.58 -0.73 3.92
N ASP A 255 9.31 -0.88 3.54
CA ASP A 255 8.17 -0.28 4.24
C ASP A 255 8.09 1.26 4.27
N VAL A 256 8.85 1.97 3.42
CA VAL A 256 8.74 3.44 3.26
C VAL A 256 7.75 3.79 2.15
N ALA A 257 6.74 4.60 2.47
CA ALA A 257 5.77 5.03 1.47
C ALA A 257 6.42 5.90 0.38
N PRO A 258 6.11 5.68 -0.91
CA PRO A 258 6.67 6.45 -2.03
C PRO A 258 6.48 7.97 -1.91
N THR A 259 5.41 8.41 -1.24
CA THR A 259 5.12 9.83 -1.00
C THR A 259 6.11 10.50 -0.05
N ARG A 260 6.92 9.72 0.68
CA ARG A 260 7.98 10.20 1.60
C ARG A 260 9.35 10.24 0.96
N VAL A 261 9.48 9.67 -0.21
CA VAL A 261 10.74 9.61 -0.95
C VAL A 261 10.70 10.64 -2.06
N SER A 262 11.69 11.49 -2.14
CA SER A 262 11.88 12.45 -3.23
C SER A 262 13.34 12.49 -3.65
N VAL A 263 13.58 12.54 -4.95
CA VAL A 263 14.91 12.77 -5.48
C VAL A 263 15.19 14.27 -5.40
N VAL A 264 16.30 14.64 -4.82
CA VAL A 264 16.76 16.03 -4.64
C VAL A 264 18.15 16.15 -5.22
N GLN A 265 18.37 17.17 -6.02
CA GLN A 265 19.71 17.50 -6.51
C GLN A 265 20.45 18.31 -5.45
N GLY A 266 21.58 17.80 -5.01
CA GLY A 266 22.42 18.47 -4.04
C GLY A 266 23.90 18.17 -4.26
N ALA A 267 24.77 19.17 -4.18
CA ALA A 267 26.22 19.03 -4.28
C ALA A 267 26.71 18.26 -5.53
N GLY A 268 26.04 18.42 -6.67
CA GLY A 268 26.43 17.78 -7.95
C GLY A 268 26.04 16.31 -8.07
N MET A 269 25.24 15.78 -7.16
CA MET A 269 24.70 14.43 -7.26
C MET A 269 23.20 14.38 -6.94
N ASP A 270 22.50 13.42 -7.50
CA ASP A 270 21.11 13.14 -7.17
C ASP A 270 21.05 12.30 -5.89
N VAL A 271 20.44 12.84 -4.84
CA VAL A 271 20.26 12.15 -3.56
C VAL A 271 18.80 11.89 -3.27
N MET A 272 18.53 10.77 -2.64
CA MET A 272 17.19 10.41 -2.22
C MET A 272 16.92 10.94 -0.82
N GLN A 273 16.02 11.90 -0.71
CA GLN A 273 15.56 12.42 0.57
C GLN A 273 14.38 11.58 1.07
N VAL A 274 14.51 10.99 2.25
CA VAL A 274 13.44 10.30 2.96
C VAL A 274 12.88 11.23 4.02
N ARG A 275 11.65 11.69 3.83
CA ARG A 275 10.99 12.56 4.81
C ARG A 275 10.50 11.73 6.00
N ALA A 276 10.75 12.20 7.22
CA ALA A 276 10.20 11.58 8.41
C ALA A 276 8.66 11.68 8.43
N ALA A 277 7.97 10.64 8.92
CA ALA A 277 6.54 10.74 9.15
C ALA A 277 6.27 11.78 10.25
N PRO A 278 5.29 12.67 10.06
CA PRO A 278 4.98 13.68 11.07
C PRO A 278 4.39 13.00 12.30
N GLN A 279 5.18 12.94 13.39
CA GLN A 279 4.74 12.40 14.68
C GLN A 279 4.12 13.49 15.59
N ARG A 280 4.35 14.74 15.25
CA ARG A 280 3.81 15.94 15.92
C ARG A 280 3.39 16.96 14.86
N GLY A 281 2.66 18.00 15.27
CA GLY A 281 2.27 19.07 14.38
C GLY A 281 0.75 19.15 14.14
N PRO A 282 0.28 20.16 13.36
CA PRO A 282 -1.14 20.50 13.25
C PRO A 282 -2.00 19.33 12.71
N ARG A 283 -1.48 18.54 11.78
CA ARG A 283 -2.21 17.38 11.25
C ARG A 283 -2.51 16.31 12.31
N ARG A 284 -1.59 16.10 13.27
CA ARG A 284 -1.80 15.18 14.40
C ARG A 284 -2.75 15.78 15.42
N ALA A 285 -2.67 17.09 15.67
CA ALA A 285 -3.61 17.77 16.53
C ALA A 285 -5.05 17.69 15.98
N VAL A 286 -5.23 17.92 14.69
CA VAL A 286 -6.53 17.74 14.03
C VAL A 286 -7.06 16.33 14.19
N LYS A 287 -6.22 15.29 13.91
CA LYS A 287 -6.58 13.90 14.16
C LYS A 287 -7.05 13.69 15.59
N ASP A 288 -6.27 14.13 16.57
CA ASP A 288 -6.57 13.93 17.99
C ASP A 288 -7.90 14.59 18.40
N VAL A 289 -8.20 15.79 17.89
CA VAL A 289 -9.47 16.49 18.17
C VAL A 289 -10.64 15.77 17.49
N VAL A 290 -10.53 15.46 16.22
CA VAL A 290 -11.60 14.80 15.45
C VAL A 290 -11.92 13.44 16.05
N GLU A 291 -10.92 12.63 16.37
CA GLU A 291 -11.13 11.31 16.96
C GLU A 291 -11.78 11.37 18.35
N ARG A 292 -11.41 12.34 19.19
CA ARG A 292 -12.07 12.54 20.49
C ARG A 292 -13.52 12.93 20.34
N LEU A 293 -13.83 13.84 19.42
CA LEU A 293 -15.21 14.25 19.15
C LEU A 293 -16.06 13.09 18.62
N LEU A 294 -15.51 12.31 17.67
CA LEU A 294 -16.17 11.13 17.15
C LEU A 294 -16.39 10.07 18.23
N ALA A 295 -15.38 9.81 19.06
CA ALA A 295 -15.49 8.85 20.16
C ALA A 295 -16.52 9.30 21.23
N ALA A 296 -16.52 10.59 21.59
CA ALA A 296 -17.50 11.13 22.52
C ALA A 296 -18.93 11.04 21.96
N GLY A 297 -19.13 11.42 20.69
CA GLY A 297 -20.44 11.29 20.03
C GLY A 297 -20.90 9.84 19.95
N ALA A 298 -20.00 8.91 19.62
CA ALA A 298 -20.30 7.48 19.60
C ALA A 298 -20.66 6.93 20.97
N LEU A 299 -19.96 7.33 22.04
CA LEU A 299 -20.29 6.95 23.42
C LEU A 299 -21.68 7.45 23.86
N VAL A 300 -22.02 8.69 23.53
CA VAL A 300 -23.33 9.25 23.84
C VAL A 300 -24.43 8.48 23.09
N LEU A 301 -24.25 8.27 21.78
CA LEU A 301 -25.19 7.55 20.93
C LEU A 301 -25.39 6.09 21.39
N LEU A 302 -24.31 5.41 21.72
CA LEU A 302 -24.32 3.99 22.10
C LEU A 302 -24.59 3.79 23.60
N SER A 303 -24.69 4.85 24.42
CA SER A 303 -24.83 4.74 25.88
C SER A 303 -25.96 3.82 26.35
N PRO A 304 -27.19 3.83 25.78
CA PRO A 304 -28.24 2.91 26.22
C PRO A 304 -27.90 1.44 25.92
N VAL A 305 -27.26 1.18 24.76
CA VAL A 305 -26.82 -0.16 24.40
C VAL A 305 -25.69 -0.63 25.31
N LEU A 306 -24.71 0.25 25.57
CA LEU A 306 -23.58 -0.06 26.46
C LEU A 306 -24.05 -0.36 27.88
N LEU A 307 -25.05 0.37 28.38
CA LEU A 307 -25.66 0.11 29.68
C LEU A 307 -26.36 -1.27 29.69
N ALA A 308 -27.11 -1.60 28.65
CA ALA A 308 -27.74 -2.90 28.53
C ALA A 308 -26.71 -4.04 28.51
N VAL A 309 -25.64 -3.89 27.72
CA VAL A 309 -24.54 -4.86 27.66
C VAL A 309 -23.85 -5.00 29.02
N TRP A 310 -23.58 -3.88 29.69
CA TRP A 310 -22.99 -3.87 31.03
C TRP A 310 -23.84 -4.64 32.04
N LEU A 311 -25.17 -4.41 32.04
CA LEU A 311 -26.12 -5.13 32.88
C LEU A 311 -26.15 -6.63 32.57
N MET A 312 -26.14 -7.02 31.29
CA MET A 312 -26.10 -8.41 30.87
C MET A 312 -24.81 -9.12 31.32
N VAL A 313 -23.65 -8.47 31.16
CA VAL A 313 -22.35 -9.01 31.61
C VAL A 313 -22.35 -9.18 33.14
N ARG A 314 -22.89 -8.19 33.88
CA ARG A 314 -22.93 -8.24 35.35
C ARG A 314 -23.86 -9.29 35.89
N ARG A 315 -24.97 -9.58 35.20
CA ARG A 315 -25.91 -10.65 35.56
C ARG A 315 -25.44 -12.04 35.15
N GLY A 316 -24.68 -12.13 34.08
CA GLY A 316 -24.23 -13.40 33.49
C GLY A 316 -23.06 -14.08 34.26
N SER A 317 -22.31 -13.34 35.07
CA SER A 317 -21.21 -13.90 35.86
C SER A 317 -20.83 -12.97 37.03
N ALA A 318 -20.29 -13.56 38.11
CA ALA A 318 -19.85 -12.80 39.29
C ALA A 318 -18.68 -11.86 38.96
N GLY A 319 -18.70 -10.61 39.51
CA GLY A 319 -17.63 -9.63 39.37
C GLY A 319 -18.03 -8.37 38.56
N PRO A 320 -17.08 -7.44 38.28
CA PRO A 320 -17.35 -6.17 37.64
C PRO A 320 -17.72 -6.35 36.15
N GLY A 321 -18.61 -5.50 35.62
CA GLY A 321 -19.03 -5.57 34.20
C GLY A 321 -17.94 -5.11 33.20
N LEU A 322 -17.00 -4.25 33.67
CA LEU A 322 -15.86 -3.80 32.91
C LEU A 322 -14.59 -4.50 33.39
N PHE A 323 -13.79 -4.95 32.45
CA PHE A 323 -12.44 -5.44 32.66
C PHE A 323 -11.45 -4.28 32.46
N ARG A 324 -10.49 -4.18 33.36
CA ARG A 324 -9.45 -3.16 33.36
C ARG A 324 -8.10 -3.84 33.22
N GLN A 325 -7.29 -3.39 32.26
CA GLN A 325 -5.97 -3.96 32.04
C GLN A 325 -4.95 -2.86 31.78
N GLU A 326 -3.82 -2.93 32.45
CA GLU A 326 -2.71 -2.06 32.21
C GLU A 326 -2.08 -2.34 30.84
N ARG A 327 -1.88 -1.30 30.08
CA ARG A 327 -1.28 -1.35 28.73
C ARG A 327 -0.27 -0.22 28.57
N VAL A 328 0.68 -0.43 27.64
CA VAL A 328 1.68 0.58 27.31
C VAL A 328 1.15 1.44 26.16
N GLY A 329 1.16 2.72 26.39
CA GLY A 329 0.74 3.77 25.46
C GLY A 329 1.92 4.45 24.76
N ARG A 330 1.67 5.72 24.38
CA ARG A 330 2.67 6.53 23.69
C ARG A 330 3.86 6.83 24.62
N ASN A 331 5.06 6.80 24.04
CA ASN A 331 6.35 7.02 24.72
C ASN A 331 6.65 6.05 25.89
N GLY A 332 5.93 4.93 25.96
CA GLY A 332 6.11 3.95 27.05
C GLY A 332 5.29 4.22 28.30
N GLU A 333 4.45 5.27 28.31
CA GLU A 333 3.56 5.56 29.43
C GLU A 333 2.48 4.49 29.55
N THR A 334 2.22 4.00 30.78
CA THR A 334 1.16 3.02 31.00
C THR A 334 -0.20 3.70 31.19
N PHE A 335 -1.26 3.00 30.78
CA PHE A 335 -2.63 3.44 30.97
C PHE A 335 -3.57 2.25 31.19
N THR A 336 -4.71 2.50 31.81
CA THR A 336 -5.75 1.48 32.01
C THR A 336 -6.68 1.39 30.82
N MET A 337 -6.58 0.30 30.05
CA MET A 337 -7.47 -0.02 28.94
C MET A 337 -8.78 -0.61 29.47
N LEU A 338 -9.91 -0.14 28.94
CA LEU A 338 -11.25 -0.57 29.31
C LEU A 338 -11.84 -1.54 28.27
N LYS A 339 -12.40 -2.65 28.76
CA LYS A 339 -13.19 -3.60 27.95
C LYS A 339 -14.39 -4.10 28.71
N PHE A 340 -15.42 -4.62 28.03
CA PHE A 340 -16.39 -5.45 28.72
C PHE A 340 -15.73 -6.77 29.12
N ARG A 341 -16.11 -7.27 30.29
CA ARG A 341 -15.63 -8.58 30.76
C ARG A 341 -16.28 -9.69 29.93
N THR A 342 -15.43 -10.50 29.30
CA THR A 342 -15.83 -11.64 28.45
C THR A 342 -15.40 -13.01 29.01
N MET A 343 -14.64 -13.00 30.09
CA MET A 343 -14.12 -14.21 30.77
C MET A 343 -14.60 -14.26 32.22
N THR A 344 -14.51 -15.45 32.83
CA THR A 344 -14.76 -15.67 34.25
C THR A 344 -13.82 -14.84 35.12
N SER A 345 -14.18 -14.59 36.38
CA SER A 345 -13.34 -13.86 37.32
C SER A 345 -12.05 -14.60 37.68
N THR A 346 -12.03 -15.92 37.57
CA THR A 346 -10.89 -16.82 37.83
C THR A 346 -9.96 -17.02 36.65
N ALA A 347 -10.28 -16.42 35.49
CA ALA A 347 -9.56 -16.62 34.22
C ALA A 347 -8.05 -16.32 34.27
N ALA A 348 -7.62 -15.41 35.16
CA ALA A 348 -6.19 -15.11 35.34
C ALA A 348 -5.45 -16.21 36.10
N GLU A 349 -6.11 -16.83 37.08
CA GLU A 349 -5.56 -17.94 37.87
C GLU A 349 -5.47 -19.22 37.02
N GLU A 350 -6.48 -19.45 36.20
CA GLU A 350 -6.54 -20.58 35.26
C GLU A 350 -5.56 -20.47 34.09
N GLN A 351 -4.97 -19.28 33.86
CA GLN A 351 -4.06 -19.09 32.72
C GLN A 351 -2.79 -19.95 32.78
N ALA A 352 -2.25 -20.19 33.98
CA ALA A 352 -1.06 -20.99 34.14
C ALA A 352 -1.32 -22.47 33.82
N GLU A 353 -2.51 -22.97 34.19
CA GLU A 353 -2.92 -24.38 33.96
C GLU A 353 -3.19 -24.62 32.45
N LEU A 354 -3.59 -23.58 31.74
CA LEU A 354 -3.89 -23.65 30.30
C LEU A 354 -2.71 -23.28 29.40
N ALA A 355 -1.51 -23.09 29.98
CA ALA A 355 -0.32 -22.67 29.22
C ALA A 355 0.09 -23.67 28.13
N GLU A 356 -0.12 -24.95 28.35
CA GLU A 356 0.17 -26.02 27.39
C GLU A 356 -0.75 -26.02 26.16
N LEU A 357 -1.94 -25.38 26.25
CA LEU A 357 -2.91 -25.24 25.17
C LEU A 357 -2.66 -24.01 24.31
N ASN A 358 -1.60 -23.26 24.59
CA ASN A 358 -1.26 -22.06 23.80
C ASN A 358 -0.89 -22.43 22.36
N GLN A 359 -1.59 -21.86 21.38
CA GLN A 359 -1.43 -22.14 19.96
C GLN A 359 -0.45 -21.20 19.25
N VAL A 360 0.16 -20.25 19.97
CA VAL A 360 1.11 -19.29 19.41
C VAL A 360 2.52 -19.65 19.83
N ASP A 361 3.34 -20.03 18.87
CA ASP A 361 4.77 -20.25 19.07
C ASP A 361 5.49 -18.97 19.49
N GLY A 362 6.43 -19.07 20.45
CA GLY A 362 7.25 -17.95 20.91
C GLY A 362 6.74 -17.21 22.16
N GLY A 363 5.63 -17.59 22.76
CA GLY A 363 5.21 -17.21 24.12
C GLY A 363 4.89 -15.73 24.38
N VAL A 364 4.85 -14.87 23.37
CA VAL A 364 4.57 -13.42 23.53
C VAL A 364 3.08 -13.12 23.61
N ILE A 365 2.26 -13.89 22.92
CA ILE A 365 0.79 -13.78 22.93
C ILE A 365 0.20 -15.13 23.37
N PHE A 366 -0.72 -15.09 24.34
CA PHE A 366 -1.48 -16.26 24.77
C PHE A 366 -2.80 -16.37 24.02
N LYS A 367 -3.03 -17.48 23.32
CA LYS A 367 -4.24 -17.69 22.52
C LYS A 367 -4.65 -19.15 22.49
N ILE A 368 -5.91 -19.41 22.84
CA ILE A 368 -6.54 -20.74 22.77
C ILE A 368 -7.80 -20.65 21.90
N ARG A 369 -7.95 -21.57 20.97
CA ARG A 369 -9.18 -21.73 20.20
C ARG A 369 -10.23 -22.43 21.08
N ASN A 370 -11.41 -21.83 21.24
CA ASN A 370 -12.44 -22.28 22.19
C ASN A 370 -11.99 -22.25 23.66
N ASP A 371 -11.48 -21.10 24.09
CA ASP A 371 -11.01 -20.89 25.47
C ASP A 371 -12.17 -21.12 26.47
N PRO A 372 -12.08 -22.11 27.40
CA PRO A 372 -13.15 -22.46 28.32
C PRO A 372 -13.50 -21.35 29.31
N ARG A 373 -12.62 -20.38 29.49
CA ARG A 373 -12.83 -19.23 30.38
C ARG A 373 -13.79 -18.20 29.83
N ILE A 374 -14.15 -18.29 28.52
CA ILE A 374 -15.05 -17.35 27.89
C ILE A 374 -16.49 -17.61 28.29
N THR A 375 -17.17 -16.61 28.83
CA THR A 375 -18.60 -16.70 29.17
C THR A 375 -19.46 -16.77 27.89
N PRO A 376 -20.68 -17.36 27.93
CA PRO A 376 -21.55 -17.43 26.76
C PRO A 376 -21.82 -16.04 26.12
N ILE A 377 -22.07 -15.03 26.95
CA ILE A 377 -22.22 -13.64 26.51
C ILE A 377 -20.90 -13.06 26.01
N GLY A 378 -19.79 -13.44 26.63
CA GLY A 378 -18.44 -13.04 26.22
C GLY A 378 -18.08 -13.49 24.82
N GLY A 379 -18.48 -14.71 24.44
CA GLY A 379 -18.30 -15.22 23.08
C GLY A 379 -19.02 -14.39 22.03
N PHE A 380 -20.26 -13.97 22.32
CA PHE A 380 -20.99 -13.04 21.45
C PHE A 380 -20.30 -11.68 21.35
N LEU A 381 -19.92 -11.08 22.48
CA LEU A 381 -19.29 -9.76 22.50
C LEU A 381 -17.96 -9.75 21.72
N ARG A 382 -17.14 -10.80 21.87
CA ARG A 382 -15.86 -10.94 21.13
C ARG A 382 -16.08 -11.10 19.63
N ARG A 383 -17.07 -11.92 19.23
CA ARG A 383 -17.39 -12.15 17.81
C ARG A 383 -17.69 -10.85 17.07
N TYR A 384 -18.37 -9.91 17.71
CA TYR A 384 -18.74 -8.63 17.12
C TYR A 384 -17.86 -7.47 17.58
N SER A 385 -16.77 -7.75 18.34
CA SER A 385 -15.87 -6.74 18.92
C SER A 385 -16.58 -5.70 19.79
N VAL A 386 -17.75 -6.02 20.31
CA VAL A 386 -18.53 -5.14 21.22
C VAL A 386 -17.80 -4.98 22.57
N ASP A 387 -17.02 -6.00 22.95
CA ASP A 387 -16.18 -5.95 24.17
C ASP A 387 -15.16 -4.82 24.15
N GLU A 388 -14.75 -4.34 23.00
CA GLU A 388 -13.76 -3.26 22.83
C GLU A 388 -14.37 -1.85 22.80
N VAL A 389 -15.70 -1.71 22.69
CA VAL A 389 -16.36 -0.40 22.60
C VAL A 389 -16.06 0.51 23.81
N PRO A 390 -15.92 0.02 25.06
CA PRO A 390 -15.52 0.87 26.20
C PRO A 390 -14.17 1.58 26.03
N GLN A 391 -13.28 1.11 25.13
CA GLN A 391 -12.02 1.79 24.80
C GLN A 391 -12.24 3.17 24.15
N LEU A 392 -13.43 3.46 23.62
CA LEU A 392 -13.79 4.81 23.18
C LEU A 392 -13.60 5.85 24.31
N TRP A 393 -13.77 5.46 25.56
CA TRP A 393 -13.45 6.32 26.71
C TRP A 393 -11.94 6.63 26.78
N ASN A 394 -11.08 5.64 26.50
CA ASN A 394 -9.65 5.88 26.43
C ASN A 394 -9.25 6.81 25.27
N VAL A 395 -10.05 6.84 24.17
CA VAL A 395 -9.85 7.81 23.09
C VAL A 395 -10.27 9.21 23.53
N VAL A 396 -11.41 9.36 24.17
CA VAL A 396 -11.90 10.65 24.70
C VAL A 396 -10.90 11.25 25.69
N THR A 397 -10.35 10.43 26.60
CA THR A 397 -9.33 10.86 27.57
C THR A 397 -7.96 11.09 26.91
N GLY A 398 -7.77 10.70 25.65
CA GLY A 398 -6.55 10.92 24.88
C GLY A 398 -5.43 9.93 25.11
N GLN A 399 -5.68 8.84 25.83
CA GLN A 399 -4.75 7.74 26.06
C GLN A 399 -4.61 6.84 24.82
N MET A 400 -5.71 6.72 24.04
CA MET A 400 -5.77 5.97 22.80
C MET A 400 -6.19 6.85 21.62
N SER A 401 -6.11 6.29 20.44
CA SER A 401 -6.57 6.80 19.15
C SER A 401 -7.59 5.82 18.58
N LEU A 402 -8.46 6.24 17.66
CA LEU A 402 -9.30 5.28 16.92
C LEU A 402 -8.42 4.35 16.06
N VAL A 403 -7.42 4.92 15.38
CA VAL A 403 -6.50 4.17 14.53
C VAL A 403 -5.07 4.30 15.02
N GLY A 404 -4.42 3.17 15.30
CA GLY A 404 -3.05 3.12 15.78
C GLY A 404 -2.51 1.69 15.94
N PRO A 405 -1.27 1.53 16.41
CA PRO A 405 -0.74 0.23 16.80
C PRO A 405 -1.55 -0.40 17.94
N ARG A 406 -1.54 -1.73 18.02
CA ARG A 406 -2.18 -2.43 19.15
C ARG A 406 -1.52 -2.00 20.49
N PRO A 407 -2.31 -1.70 21.55
CA PRO A 407 -1.75 -1.43 22.86
C PRO A 407 -1.07 -2.69 23.43
N ALA A 408 0.23 -2.60 23.65
CA ALA A 408 1.07 -3.70 24.13
C ALA A 408 0.91 -3.90 25.65
N LEU A 409 1.16 -5.14 26.09
CA LEU A 409 1.31 -5.41 27.52
C LEU A 409 2.71 -4.94 28.01
N PRO A 410 2.86 -4.52 29.27
CA PRO A 410 4.17 -4.16 29.83
C PRO A 410 5.22 -5.28 29.62
N GLN A 411 4.87 -6.53 29.87
CA GLN A 411 5.72 -7.70 29.69
C GLN A 411 6.11 -7.95 28.22
N GLU A 412 5.26 -7.55 27.25
CA GLU A 412 5.59 -7.61 25.83
C GLU A 412 6.68 -6.58 25.50
N VAL A 413 6.56 -5.37 26.04
CA VAL A 413 7.49 -4.25 25.79
C VAL A 413 8.88 -4.50 26.38
N GLU A 414 8.97 -5.17 27.50
CA GLU A 414 10.26 -5.56 28.10
C GLU A 414 11.09 -6.47 27.17
N ARG A 415 10.42 -7.26 26.34
CA ARG A 415 11.05 -8.17 25.37
C ARG A 415 11.29 -7.52 24.01
N TYR A 416 10.98 -6.25 23.85
CA TYR A 416 11.14 -5.56 22.56
C TYR A 416 12.60 -5.20 22.31
N ASP A 417 13.10 -5.60 21.15
CA ASP A 417 14.28 -5.01 20.50
C ASP A 417 14.00 -3.56 20.07
N LEU A 418 14.96 -2.93 19.40
CA LEU A 418 14.88 -1.52 18.98
C LEU A 418 13.70 -1.28 18.00
N ASP A 419 13.50 -2.14 17.03
CA ASP A 419 12.49 -1.95 16.00
C ASP A 419 11.04 -2.01 16.52
N PRO A 420 10.64 -3.00 17.35
CA PRO A 420 9.33 -3.03 17.96
C PRO A 420 9.01 -1.82 18.82
N ARG A 421 10.00 -1.20 19.45
CA ARG A 421 9.80 0.02 20.27
C ARG A 421 9.31 1.22 19.44
N ARG A 422 9.57 1.24 18.14
CA ARG A 422 9.09 2.28 17.23
C ARG A 422 7.58 2.45 17.24
N ARG A 423 6.82 1.39 17.49
CA ARG A 423 5.36 1.42 17.59
C ARG A 423 4.84 2.27 18.76
N LEU A 424 5.66 2.48 19.81
CA LEU A 424 5.32 3.30 20.96
C LEU A 424 5.47 4.82 20.70
N ALA A 425 5.95 5.22 19.54
CA ALA A 425 6.09 6.65 19.21
C ALA A 425 4.76 7.37 19.01
N VAL A 426 3.65 6.63 18.85
CA VAL A 426 2.29 7.16 18.66
C VAL A 426 1.33 6.54 19.67
N LYS A 427 0.13 7.15 19.81
CA LYS A 427 -0.94 6.55 20.63
C LYS A 427 -1.38 5.21 20.07
N PRO A 428 -1.62 4.19 20.91
CA PRO A 428 -2.22 2.93 20.46
C PRO A 428 -3.65 3.16 19.96
N GLY A 429 -4.11 2.30 19.04
CA GLY A 429 -5.43 2.39 18.43
C GLY A 429 -6.40 1.32 18.92
N ILE A 430 -7.69 1.60 18.78
CA ILE A 430 -8.76 0.58 18.89
C ILE A 430 -8.64 -0.36 17.67
N THR A 431 -8.42 0.21 16.49
CA THR A 431 -8.10 -0.55 15.27
C THR A 431 -6.74 -0.14 14.72
N GLY A 432 -6.16 -0.95 13.85
CA GLY A 432 -4.85 -0.71 13.28
C GLY A 432 -4.61 -1.45 11.97
N LEU A 433 -3.49 -1.15 11.31
CA LEU A 433 -3.17 -1.72 10.02
C LEU A 433 -3.08 -3.25 10.06
N TRP A 434 -2.44 -3.84 11.08
CA TRP A 434 -2.34 -5.29 11.24
C TRP A 434 -3.72 -5.94 11.44
N GLN A 435 -4.62 -5.31 12.19
CA GLN A 435 -5.97 -5.81 12.47
C GLN A 435 -6.84 -5.92 11.21
N VAL A 436 -6.60 -5.09 10.19
CA VAL A 436 -7.33 -5.13 8.93
C VAL A 436 -6.60 -5.87 7.81
N SER A 437 -5.35 -6.35 8.07
CA SER A 437 -4.50 -7.00 7.05
C SER A 437 -4.38 -8.53 7.22
N GLY A 438 -4.88 -9.12 8.30
CA GLY A 438 -4.81 -10.57 8.51
C GLY A 438 -5.16 -10.99 9.94
N ARG A 439 -5.20 -10.04 10.89
CA ARG A 439 -5.55 -10.31 12.30
C ARG A 439 -4.75 -11.47 12.91
N SER A 440 -5.50 -12.49 13.31
CA SER A 440 -4.99 -13.67 14.02
C SER A 440 -4.11 -14.61 13.19
N ASP A 441 -4.12 -14.47 11.87
CA ASP A 441 -3.39 -15.36 10.95
C ASP A 441 -1.95 -14.86 10.72
N LEU A 442 -1.62 -13.67 11.25
CA LEU A 442 -0.29 -13.07 11.15
C LEU A 442 0.62 -13.54 12.30
N SER A 443 1.87 -13.80 11.98
CA SER A 443 2.92 -13.98 12.98
C SER A 443 3.13 -12.71 13.80
N TRP A 444 3.76 -12.87 14.98
CA TRP A 444 4.15 -11.73 15.82
C TRP A 444 5.01 -10.71 15.04
N ALA A 445 6.03 -11.21 14.34
CA ALA A 445 6.94 -10.36 13.57
C ALA A 445 6.20 -9.56 12.48
N GLU A 446 5.27 -10.18 11.75
CA GLU A 446 4.46 -9.51 10.74
C GLU A 446 3.52 -8.47 11.35
N SER A 447 2.91 -8.76 12.49
CA SER A 447 2.05 -7.82 13.21
C SER A 447 2.82 -6.58 13.65
N VAL A 448 4.02 -6.77 14.20
CA VAL A 448 4.93 -5.69 14.60
C VAL A 448 5.39 -4.88 13.38
N ARG A 449 5.77 -5.56 12.28
CA ARG A 449 6.15 -4.90 11.02
C ARG A 449 5.04 -4.00 10.49
N LEU A 450 3.80 -4.46 10.50
CA LEU A 450 2.64 -3.67 10.05
C LEU A 450 2.37 -2.48 10.97
N ASP A 451 2.56 -2.62 12.28
CA ASP A 451 2.44 -1.52 13.22
C ASP A 451 3.52 -0.46 13.01
N VAL A 452 4.78 -0.87 12.80
CA VAL A 452 5.88 0.05 12.47
C VAL A 452 5.63 0.72 11.12
N LYS A 453 5.19 -0.04 10.11
CA LYS A 453 4.80 0.49 8.80
C LYS A 453 3.72 1.56 8.90
N TYR A 454 2.72 1.37 9.76
CA TYR A 454 1.70 2.39 10.04
C TYR A 454 2.31 3.64 10.64
N VAL A 455 3.15 3.51 11.68
CA VAL A 455 3.79 4.64 12.37
C VAL A 455 4.62 5.48 11.40
N ASP A 456 5.40 4.80 10.56
CA ASP A 456 6.33 5.44 9.65
C ASP A 456 5.67 6.00 8.38
N ASN A 457 4.48 5.53 8.01
CA ASN A 457 3.78 5.99 6.81
C ASN A 457 2.44 6.66 7.10
N TRP A 458 2.25 7.09 8.32
CA TRP A 458 0.99 7.68 8.73
C TRP A 458 0.54 8.85 7.84
N SER A 459 -0.74 8.82 7.48
CA SER A 459 -1.47 9.92 6.86
C SER A 459 -2.95 9.82 7.23
N LEU A 460 -3.67 10.94 7.19
CA LEU A 460 -5.12 10.94 7.44
C LEU A 460 -5.87 9.99 6.49
N MET A 461 -5.42 9.89 5.22
CA MET A 461 -6.04 8.99 4.25
C MET A 461 -5.79 7.52 4.59
N LEU A 462 -4.65 7.19 5.19
CA LEU A 462 -4.38 5.84 5.71
C LEU A 462 -5.33 5.49 6.85
N ASP A 463 -5.57 6.43 7.78
CA ASP A 463 -6.54 6.23 8.87
C ASP A 463 -7.96 5.98 8.32
N VAL A 464 -8.43 6.80 7.38
CA VAL A 464 -9.73 6.60 6.72
C VAL A 464 -9.81 5.22 6.05
N SER A 465 -8.76 4.83 5.33
CA SER A 465 -8.69 3.50 4.69
C SER A 465 -8.77 2.36 5.71
N ILE A 466 -8.09 2.48 6.85
CA ILE A 466 -8.14 1.48 7.92
C ILE A 466 -9.54 1.43 8.55
N LEU A 467 -10.17 2.56 8.83
CA LEU A 467 -11.52 2.62 9.37
C LEU A 467 -12.54 1.95 8.43
N CYS A 468 -12.49 2.26 7.12
CA CYS A 468 -13.36 1.61 6.12
C CYS A 468 -13.16 0.09 6.09
N ARG A 469 -11.90 -0.39 6.14
CA ARG A 469 -11.60 -1.83 6.19
C ARG A 469 -12.04 -2.47 7.50
N THR A 470 -11.99 -1.74 8.61
CA THR A 470 -12.44 -2.22 9.93
C THR A 470 -13.92 -2.54 9.91
N VAL A 471 -14.75 -1.67 9.33
CA VAL A 471 -16.20 -1.92 9.17
C VAL A 471 -16.42 -3.22 8.39
N GLY A 472 -15.74 -3.39 7.26
CA GLY A 472 -15.82 -4.63 6.47
C GLY A 472 -15.33 -5.87 7.24
N ALA A 473 -14.30 -5.74 8.06
CA ALA A 473 -13.75 -6.84 8.84
C ALA A 473 -14.65 -7.25 10.02
N VAL A 474 -15.34 -6.30 10.64
CA VAL A 474 -16.34 -6.58 11.69
C VAL A 474 -17.57 -7.25 11.10
N LEU A 475 -18.09 -6.76 9.96
CA LEU A 475 -19.27 -7.32 9.30
C LEU A 475 -19.03 -8.74 8.76
N ASN A 476 -17.83 -9.02 8.23
CA ASN A 476 -17.50 -10.33 7.64
C ASN A 476 -17.01 -11.37 8.66
N HIS A 477 -16.93 -11.05 9.96
CA HIS A 477 -16.51 -11.95 11.06
C HIS A 477 -15.17 -12.68 10.84
N ARG A 478 -14.32 -12.21 9.93
CA ARG A 478 -13.03 -12.86 9.63
C ARG A 478 -12.04 -12.63 10.78
N GLY A 479 -11.55 -13.73 11.37
CA GLY A 479 -10.50 -13.70 12.39
C GLY A 479 -10.96 -13.27 13.81
N ALA A 480 -12.25 -13.31 14.10
CA ALA A 480 -12.78 -13.21 15.47
C ALA A 480 -12.89 -14.62 16.06
N TYR A 481 -11.96 -14.96 16.97
CA TYR A 481 -11.97 -16.20 17.76
C TYR A 481 -11.98 -15.86 19.25
#